data_bf6335b8a257cfdffdfff5e862f1154e
#
_entry.id   bf6335b8a257cfdffdfff5e862f1154e
#
_cell.length_a   1.000
_cell.length_b   1.000
_cell.length_c   1.000
_cell.angle_alpha   90.00
_cell.angle_beta   90.00
_cell.angle_gamma   90.00
#
_symmetry.space_group_name_H-M   'P 1'
#
loop_
_entity.id
_entity.type
_entity.pdbx_description
1 polymer ?
#
loop_
_entity_poly.entity_id
_entity_poly.type
_entity_poly.pdbx_seq_one_letter_code
_entity_poly.pdbx_strand_id
1 'polypeptide(L)'
;MLVREADDGFEIFMVRRTARAVFGGGMYVFPGGRVDGDDHLQCYDGLSIGPSASQRPQQRALGNEWRGYWIAGIRECFEEAGMLLAYDGDGAWLDCLETALERRLATYRQEVHDRNITLADVCEKEQLSLAVDRVHYWERWVTPHGSPRRFDTRFFIAEAPTRQVGRHDDAETVDSRWIKPADAISQSDAGAFGLMSVTRRQLDRLSSYQSVEDLVKALGAERMFITNRPRMRAD
;
A
#
# COMPACT_ATOMS: atom_id res chain seq x y z
N MET A 1 0.18 0.27 -2.86
CA MET A 1 1.10 0.86 -3.85
C MET A 1 1.11 2.36 -3.62
N LEU A 2 2.24 2.90 -3.16
CA LEU A 2 2.42 4.33 -2.96
C LEU A 2 3.06 4.92 -4.22
N VAL A 3 2.49 6.01 -4.73
CA VAL A 3 2.96 6.70 -5.94
C VAL A 3 3.27 8.16 -5.63
N ARG A 4 4.20 8.75 -6.35
CA ARG A 4 4.51 10.19 -6.28
C ARG A 4 4.85 10.74 -7.65
N GLU A 5 4.58 12.02 -7.87
CA GLU A 5 5.02 12.71 -9.09
C GLU A 5 6.54 12.72 -9.20
N ALA A 6 7.04 12.67 -10.42
CA ALA A 6 8.44 12.81 -10.79
C ALA A 6 8.55 13.76 -11.99
N ASP A 7 9.76 14.24 -12.30
CA ASP A 7 10.01 15.22 -13.38
C ASP A 7 9.47 14.75 -14.75
N ASP A 8 9.40 13.44 -14.95
CA ASP A 8 8.87 12.81 -16.15
C ASP A 8 8.06 11.58 -15.74
N GLY A 9 6.74 11.79 -15.55
CA GLY A 9 5.80 10.78 -15.11
C GLY A 9 5.72 10.63 -13.59
N PHE A 10 5.69 9.42 -13.08
CA PHE A 10 5.61 9.14 -11.65
C PHE A 10 6.46 7.95 -11.23
N GLU A 11 6.77 7.90 -9.96
CA GLU A 11 7.48 6.80 -9.31
C GLU A 11 6.56 6.04 -8.35
N ILE A 12 6.90 4.79 -8.12
CA ILE A 12 6.25 3.92 -7.16
C ILE A 12 7.25 3.45 -6.11
N PHE A 13 6.80 3.42 -4.85
CA PHE A 13 7.61 2.95 -3.74
C PHE A 13 7.64 1.43 -3.70
N MET A 14 8.83 0.86 -3.68
CA MET A 14 9.03 -0.58 -3.59
C MET A 14 10.03 -0.92 -2.49
N VAL A 15 9.79 -2.02 -1.81
CA VAL A 15 10.67 -2.55 -0.77
C VAL A 15 11.23 -3.91 -1.20
N ARG A 16 12.49 -4.20 -0.87
CA ARG A 16 13.12 -5.48 -1.17
C ARG A 16 13.05 -6.39 0.04
N ARG A 17 12.40 -7.54 -0.12
CA ARG A 17 12.29 -8.54 0.92
C ARG A 17 13.66 -9.13 1.26
N THR A 18 13.87 -9.45 2.55
CA THR A 18 15.07 -10.19 2.97
C THR A 18 15.22 -11.48 2.15
N ALA A 19 16.45 -11.87 1.84
CA ALA A 19 16.73 -13.10 1.09
C ALA A 19 16.21 -14.37 1.80
N ARG A 20 16.01 -14.30 3.12
CA ARG A 20 15.50 -15.41 3.95
C ARG A 20 13.97 -15.47 3.98
N ALA A 21 13.26 -14.53 3.37
CA ALA A 21 11.79 -14.55 3.35
C ALA A 21 11.28 -15.83 2.69
N VAL A 22 10.32 -16.48 3.33
CA VAL A 22 9.77 -17.79 2.91
C VAL A 22 9.12 -17.73 1.51
N PHE A 23 8.74 -16.53 1.07
CA PHE A 23 8.15 -16.29 -0.25
C PHE A 23 8.71 -14.99 -0.85
N GLY A 24 9.18 -15.05 -2.10
CA GLY A 24 9.71 -13.88 -2.80
C GLY A 24 10.96 -13.29 -2.16
N GLY A 25 11.82 -14.10 -1.52
CA GLY A 25 13.05 -13.63 -0.91
C GLY A 25 13.97 -12.94 -1.92
N GLY A 26 14.49 -11.75 -1.56
CA GLY A 26 15.33 -10.92 -2.41
C GLY A 26 14.60 -10.14 -3.51
N MET A 27 13.29 -10.36 -3.68
CA MET A 27 12.49 -9.65 -4.68
C MET A 27 11.94 -8.34 -4.15
N TYR A 28 11.74 -7.39 -5.06
CA TYR A 28 11.03 -6.16 -4.77
C TYR A 28 9.53 -6.37 -4.85
N VAL A 29 8.84 -5.81 -3.86
CA VAL A 29 7.39 -5.87 -3.69
C VAL A 29 6.86 -4.49 -3.32
N PHE A 30 5.56 -4.30 -3.40
CA PHE A 30 4.91 -3.14 -2.80
C PHE A 30 4.74 -3.38 -1.30
N PRO A 31 4.80 -2.34 -0.45
CA PRO A 31 4.44 -2.47 0.96
C PRO A 31 3.06 -3.12 1.12
N GLY A 32 2.96 -4.06 2.04
CA GLY A 32 1.70 -4.72 2.32
C GLY A 32 1.81 -6.13 2.87
N GLY A 33 0.87 -6.49 3.70
CA GLY A 33 0.81 -7.78 4.37
C GLY A 33 -0.59 -8.32 4.53
N ARG A 34 -0.92 -8.81 5.72
CA ARG A 34 -2.20 -9.44 6.03
C ARG A 34 -3.17 -8.45 6.64
N VAL A 35 -4.44 -8.71 6.44
CA VAL A 35 -5.48 -8.08 7.26
C VAL A 35 -5.48 -8.76 8.62
N ASP A 36 -5.33 -7.98 9.67
CA ASP A 36 -5.39 -8.43 11.06
C ASP A 36 -6.78 -8.19 11.66
N GLY A 37 -7.07 -8.83 12.80
CA GLY A 37 -8.36 -8.65 13.48
C GLY A 37 -8.62 -7.21 13.88
N ASP A 38 -7.57 -6.49 14.27
CA ASP A 38 -7.65 -5.11 14.71
C ASP A 38 -7.98 -4.12 13.58
N ASP A 39 -7.68 -4.48 12.32
CA ASP A 39 -8.06 -3.67 11.15
C ASP A 39 -9.58 -3.56 10.96
N HIS A 40 -10.34 -4.44 11.59
CA HIS A 40 -11.80 -4.46 11.53
C HIS A 40 -12.49 -3.71 12.70
N LEU A 41 -11.73 -3.12 13.62
CA LEU A 41 -12.29 -2.41 14.77
C LEU A 41 -13.24 -1.30 14.34
N GLN A 42 -14.38 -1.22 15.02
CA GLN A 42 -15.41 -0.24 14.69
C GLN A 42 -14.99 1.20 15.01
N CYS A 43 -14.02 1.39 15.90
CA CYS A 43 -13.48 2.71 16.24
C CYS A 43 -12.92 3.47 15.02
N TYR A 44 -12.49 2.76 13.97
CA TYR A 44 -12.02 3.39 12.74
C TYR A 44 -13.11 4.17 11.99
N ASP A 45 -14.39 3.97 12.28
CA ASP A 45 -15.46 4.81 11.75
C ASP A 45 -15.35 6.27 12.22
N GLY A 46 -14.82 6.49 13.44
CA GLY A 46 -14.53 7.82 13.98
C GLY A 46 -13.09 8.28 13.79
N LEU A 47 -12.17 7.38 13.41
CA LEU A 47 -10.75 7.64 13.24
C LEU A 47 -10.31 7.65 11.78
N SER A 48 -11.25 7.76 10.83
CA SER A 48 -10.92 7.82 9.40
C SER A 48 -11.82 8.78 8.64
N ILE A 49 -11.26 9.38 7.60
CA ILE A 49 -11.98 10.19 6.62
C ILE A 49 -12.19 9.33 5.37
N GLY A 50 -13.45 9.19 4.94
CA GLY A 50 -13.83 8.33 3.84
C GLY A 50 -14.52 7.03 4.29
N PRO A 51 -14.88 6.15 3.35
CA PRO A 51 -14.71 6.33 1.90
C PRO A 51 -15.57 7.46 1.34
N SER A 52 -15.04 8.18 0.36
CA SER A 52 -15.73 9.26 -0.35
C SER A 52 -16.89 8.72 -1.23
N ALA A 53 -17.72 9.62 -1.76
CA ALA A 53 -18.81 9.23 -2.66
C ALA A 53 -18.29 8.50 -3.92
N SER A 54 -17.15 8.92 -4.47
CA SER A 54 -16.50 8.28 -5.63
C SER A 54 -15.92 6.90 -5.32
N GLN A 55 -15.65 6.60 -4.06
CA GLN A 55 -15.16 5.29 -3.62
C GLN A 55 -16.27 4.28 -3.28
N ARG A 56 -17.55 4.68 -3.28
CA ARG A 56 -18.66 3.74 -3.01
C ARG A 56 -18.70 2.51 -3.93
N PRO A 57 -18.40 2.59 -5.24
CA PRO A 57 -18.26 1.40 -6.07
C PRO A 57 -17.14 0.46 -5.61
N GLN A 58 -16.01 1.03 -5.15
CA GLN A 58 -14.88 0.28 -4.61
C GLN A 58 -15.28 -0.43 -3.30
N GLN A 59 -15.96 0.28 -2.40
CA GLN A 59 -16.49 -0.27 -1.16
C GLN A 59 -17.40 -1.48 -1.42
N ARG A 60 -18.35 -1.36 -2.35
CA ARG A 60 -19.24 -2.47 -2.74
C ARG A 60 -18.45 -3.65 -3.31
N ALA A 61 -17.42 -3.41 -4.11
CA ALA A 61 -16.58 -4.46 -4.69
C ALA A 61 -15.75 -5.22 -3.65
N LEU A 62 -15.35 -4.55 -2.57
CA LEU A 62 -14.65 -5.17 -1.43
C LEU A 62 -15.58 -5.97 -0.52
N GLY A 63 -16.90 -5.70 -0.55
CA GLY A 63 -17.89 -6.39 0.25
C GLY A 63 -17.89 -5.96 1.72
N ASN A 64 -18.37 -6.80 2.61
CA ASN A 64 -18.54 -6.47 4.03
C ASN A 64 -17.22 -6.22 4.77
N GLU A 65 -16.13 -6.78 4.28
CA GLU A 65 -14.78 -6.67 4.85
C GLU A 65 -14.04 -5.40 4.41
N TRP A 66 -14.69 -4.50 3.68
CA TRP A 66 -14.09 -3.33 3.04
C TRP A 66 -13.22 -2.50 3.99
N ARG A 67 -13.68 -2.29 5.23
CA ARG A 67 -12.94 -1.50 6.24
C ARG A 67 -11.59 -2.11 6.51
N GLY A 68 -11.54 -3.38 6.90
CA GLY A 68 -10.30 -4.07 7.21
C GLY A 68 -9.28 -4.03 6.08
N TYR A 69 -9.72 -4.12 4.82
CA TYR A 69 -8.80 -4.03 3.69
C TYR A 69 -8.18 -2.64 3.52
N TRP A 70 -8.94 -1.57 3.73
CA TRP A 70 -8.41 -0.21 3.65
C TRP A 70 -7.50 0.12 4.82
N ILE A 71 -7.91 -0.23 6.04
CA ILE A 71 -7.10 0.01 7.25
C ILE A 71 -5.81 -0.79 7.18
N ALA A 72 -5.86 -2.09 6.84
CA ALA A 72 -4.67 -2.89 6.62
C ALA A 72 -3.71 -2.25 5.60
N GLY A 73 -4.23 -1.74 4.48
CA GLY A 73 -3.42 -1.06 3.49
C GLY A 73 -2.66 0.15 4.03
N ILE A 74 -3.30 0.95 4.90
CA ILE A 74 -2.66 2.10 5.56
C ILE A 74 -1.67 1.64 6.63
N ARG A 75 -2.05 0.67 7.47
CA ARG A 75 -1.20 0.12 8.53
C ARG A 75 0.10 -0.47 7.96
N GLU A 76 0.00 -1.29 6.92
CA GLU A 76 1.14 -1.90 6.27
C GLU A 76 2.06 -0.86 5.59
N CYS A 77 1.50 0.22 5.02
CA CYS A 77 2.31 1.33 4.54
C CYS A 77 3.08 2.00 5.68
N PHE A 78 2.46 2.16 6.83
CA PHE A 78 3.12 2.72 8.02
C PHE A 78 4.20 1.78 8.54
N GLU A 79 3.92 0.48 8.68
CA GLU A 79 4.87 -0.51 9.17
C GLU A 79 6.05 -0.74 8.21
N GLU A 80 5.80 -0.99 6.93
CA GLU A 80 6.84 -1.38 5.98
C GLU A 80 7.53 -0.20 5.27
N ALA A 81 6.82 0.92 5.07
CA ALA A 81 7.36 2.08 4.38
C ALA A 81 7.64 3.28 5.30
N GLY A 82 7.14 3.29 6.54
CA GLY A 82 7.25 4.42 7.47
C GLY A 82 6.43 5.64 7.06
N MET A 83 5.50 5.48 6.13
CA MET A 83 4.62 6.55 5.65
C MET A 83 3.20 6.35 6.17
N LEU A 84 2.69 7.32 6.93
CA LEU A 84 1.34 7.30 7.48
C LEU A 84 0.40 8.17 6.64
N LEU A 85 -0.60 7.54 6.04
CA LEU A 85 -1.63 8.19 5.26
C LEU A 85 -2.75 8.68 6.19
N ALA A 86 -2.64 9.90 6.67
CA ALA A 86 -3.56 10.46 7.66
C ALA A 86 -3.73 11.98 7.48
N TYR A 87 -4.73 12.50 8.17
CA TYR A 87 -4.93 13.91 8.41
C TYR A 87 -4.63 14.22 9.88
N ASP A 88 -4.14 15.41 10.17
CA ASP A 88 -3.94 15.89 11.53
C ASP A 88 -5.27 16.31 12.20
N GLY A 89 -5.19 16.76 13.47
CA GLY A 89 -6.35 17.21 14.24
C GLY A 89 -7.11 18.40 13.65
N ASP A 90 -6.47 19.17 12.80
CA ASP A 90 -7.07 20.31 12.08
C ASP A 90 -7.65 19.86 10.71
N GLY A 91 -7.53 18.60 10.35
CA GLY A 91 -7.99 18.03 9.09
C GLY A 91 -7.06 18.32 7.91
N ALA A 92 -5.83 18.79 8.16
CA ALA A 92 -4.84 18.98 7.12
C ALA A 92 -4.13 17.66 6.79
N TRP A 93 -3.81 17.48 5.50
CA TRP A 93 -3.04 16.32 5.05
C TRP A 93 -1.67 16.26 5.74
N LEU A 94 -1.36 15.13 6.34
CA LEU A 94 -0.12 14.90 7.08
C LEU A 94 1.06 14.72 6.12
N ASP A 95 1.35 15.76 5.35
CA ASP A 95 2.40 15.74 4.33
C ASP A 95 3.79 15.92 4.93
N CYS A 96 3.93 16.81 5.90
CA CYS A 96 5.18 17.11 6.58
C CYS A 96 5.07 16.79 8.06
N LEU A 97 6.02 16.02 8.56
CA LEU A 97 6.12 15.71 9.97
C LEU A 97 7.01 16.74 10.68
N GLU A 98 6.49 17.36 11.73
CA GLU A 98 7.35 18.05 12.69
C GLU A 98 8.31 17.05 13.33
N THR A 99 9.55 17.45 13.62
CA THR A 99 10.60 16.57 14.16
C THR A 99 10.14 15.81 15.41
N ALA A 100 9.32 16.42 16.26
CA ALA A 100 8.81 15.78 17.47
C ALA A 100 7.79 14.67 17.14
N LEU A 101 6.85 14.92 16.24
CA LEU A 101 5.87 13.94 15.76
C LEU A 101 6.57 12.81 15.01
N GLU A 102 7.53 13.13 14.13
CA GLU A 102 8.30 12.14 13.39
C GLU A 102 8.97 11.11 14.31
N ARG A 103 9.60 11.58 15.40
CA ARG A 103 10.23 10.68 16.40
C ARG A 103 9.20 9.79 17.10
N ARG A 104 8.03 10.34 17.47
CA ARG A 104 6.97 9.54 18.10
C ARG A 104 6.42 8.51 17.12
N LEU A 105 6.14 8.89 15.89
CA LEU A 105 5.66 7.98 14.83
C LEU A 105 6.70 6.89 14.52
N ALA A 106 8.00 7.19 14.55
CA ALA A 106 9.04 6.17 14.39
C ALA A 106 8.99 5.13 15.52
N THR A 107 8.73 5.57 16.78
CA THR A 107 8.54 4.64 17.91
C THR A 107 7.25 3.83 17.73
N TYR A 108 6.14 4.48 17.44
CA TYR A 108 4.85 3.80 17.24
C TYR A 108 4.88 2.81 16.07
N ARG A 109 5.63 3.11 15.01
CA ARG A 109 5.83 2.19 13.89
C ARG A 109 6.31 0.82 14.38
N GLN A 110 7.32 0.80 15.24
CA GLN A 110 7.85 -0.43 15.83
C GLN A 110 6.83 -1.09 16.77
N GLU A 111 6.13 -0.32 17.60
CA GLU A 111 5.13 -0.85 18.53
C GLU A 111 3.92 -1.45 17.82
N VAL A 112 3.49 -0.88 16.69
CA VAL A 112 2.43 -1.43 15.84
C VAL A 112 2.90 -2.71 15.16
N HIS A 113 4.12 -2.70 14.59
CA HIS A 113 4.73 -3.89 13.99
C HIS A 113 4.84 -5.05 15.00
N ASP A 114 5.25 -4.76 16.24
CA ASP A 114 5.38 -5.74 17.32
C ASP A 114 4.03 -6.10 17.98
N ARG A 115 2.92 -5.48 17.50
CA ARG A 115 1.56 -5.66 18.03
C ARG A 115 1.39 -5.29 19.49
N ASN A 116 2.20 -4.37 20.00
CA ASN A 116 2.07 -3.82 21.35
C ASN A 116 0.96 -2.79 21.46
N ILE A 117 0.69 -2.07 20.34
CA ILE A 117 -0.40 -1.11 20.20
C ILE A 117 -1.05 -1.29 18.83
N THR A 118 -2.28 -0.82 18.68
CA THR A 118 -2.98 -0.77 17.38
C THR A 118 -2.73 0.56 16.66
N LEU A 119 -2.99 0.60 15.36
CA LEU A 119 -2.98 1.85 14.61
C LEU A 119 -4.06 2.82 15.13
N ALA A 120 -5.17 2.31 15.67
CA ALA A 120 -6.20 3.13 16.33
C ALA A 120 -5.63 3.87 17.55
N ASP A 121 -4.85 3.19 18.39
CA ASP A 121 -4.20 3.82 19.54
C ASP A 121 -3.27 4.97 19.12
N VAL A 122 -2.58 4.83 17.98
CA VAL A 122 -1.74 5.89 17.43
C VAL A 122 -2.60 7.08 16.99
N CYS A 123 -3.70 6.82 16.29
CA CYS A 123 -4.63 7.86 15.84
C CYS A 123 -5.23 8.63 17.03
N GLU A 124 -5.65 7.94 18.07
CA GLU A 124 -6.21 8.57 19.28
C GLU A 124 -5.16 9.43 20.04
N LYS A 125 -3.96 8.89 20.23
CA LYS A 125 -2.88 9.60 20.94
C LYS A 125 -2.42 10.87 20.24
N GLU A 126 -2.36 10.85 18.91
CA GLU A 126 -1.84 11.94 18.10
C GLU A 126 -2.95 12.76 17.43
N GLN A 127 -4.22 12.49 17.74
CA GLN A 127 -5.40 13.15 17.16
C GLN A 127 -5.39 13.11 15.62
N LEU A 128 -5.09 11.94 15.06
CA LEU A 128 -5.03 11.72 13.61
C LEU A 128 -6.30 11.05 13.10
N SER A 129 -6.60 11.29 11.84
CA SER A 129 -7.66 10.59 11.09
C SER A 129 -7.07 9.92 9.86
N LEU A 130 -7.25 8.61 9.70
CA LEU A 130 -6.73 7.87 8.54
C LEU A 130 -7.39 8.33 7.24
N ALA A 131 -6.59 8.52 6.21
CA ALA A 131 -7.02 9.07 4.92
C ALA A 131 -7.54 7.97 3.98
N VAL A 132 -8.62 7.28 4.35
CA VAL A 132 -9.27 6.25 3.52
C VAL A 132 -9.74 6.82 2.18
N ASP A 133 -10.15 8.08 2.15
CA ASP A 133 -10.57 8.82 0.95
C ASP A 133 -9.45 9.00 -0.09
N ARG A 134 -8.17 8.88 0.30
CA ARG A 134 -7.00 8.95 -0.58
C ARG A 134 -6.45 7.58 -1.00
N VAL A 135 -7.01 6.49 -0.48
CA VAL A 135 -6.57 5.12 -0.78
C VAL A 135 -7.58 4.47 -1.72
N HIS A 136 -7.19 4.21 -2.96
CA HIS A 136 -8.06 3.70 -4.00
C HIS A 136 -7.87 2.21 -4.21
N TYR A 137 -8.96 1.44 -4.14
CA TYR A 137 -8.92 0.02 -4.47
C TYR A 137 -8.62 -0.16 -5.96
N TRP A 138 -7.56 -0.93 -6.27
CA TRP A 138 -7.10 -1.17 -7.63
C TRP A 138 -7.67 -2.45 -8.21
N GLU A 139 -7.28 -3.61 -7.66
CA GLU A 139 -7.76 -4.91 -8.13
C GLU A 139 -7.48 -6.03 -7.14
N ARG A 140 -8.04 -7.20 -7.42
CA ARG A 140 -7.86 -8.43 -6.63
C ARG A 140 -7.16 -9.51 -7.44
N TRP A 141 -6.21 -10.16 -6.80
CA TRP A 141 -5.50 -11.33 -7.33
C TRP A 141 -5.61 -12.51 -6.38
N VAL A 142 -6.03 -13.67 -6.93
CA VAL A 142 -6.16 -14.91 -6.17
C VAL A 142 -5.23 -15.94 -6.78
N THR A 143 -4.30 -16.46 -5.97
CA THR A 143 -3.38 -17.53 -6.40
C THR A 143 -4.17 -18.74 -6.88
N PRO A 144 -3.77 -19.42 -7.98
CA PRO A 144 -4.44 -20.59 -8.51
C PRO A 144 -4.57 -21.73 -7.50
N HIS A 145 -5.58 -22.57 -7.69
CA HIS A 145 -5.67 -23.83 -6.99
C HIS A 145 -4.47 -24.73 -7.37
N GLY A 146 -3.97 -25.49 -6.39
CA GLY A 146 -2.79 -26.35 -6.59
C GLY A 146 -1.46 -25.70 -6.28
N SER A 147 -1.40 -24.37 -6.09
CA SER A 147 -0.17 -23.71 -5.64
C SER A 147 0.13 -24.06 -4.18
N PRO A 148 1.41 -24.32 -3.83
CA PRO A 148 1.82 -24.70 -2.46
C PRO A 148 1.46 -23.64 -1.41
N ARG A 149 1.42 -22.38 -1.83
CA ARG A 149 1.00 -21.23 -1.03
C ARG A 149 0.01 -20.40 -1.83
N ARG A 150 -1.08 -20.02 -1.20
CA ARG A 150 -2.14 -19.26 -1.86
C ARG A 150 -2.38 -17.95 -1.14
N PHE A 151 -2.52 -16.90 -1.92
CA PHE A 151 -2.82 -15.55 -1.48
C PHE A 151 -4.11 -15.07 -2.14
N ASP A 152 -4.84 -14.25 -1.44
CA ASP A 152 -6.01 -13.51 -1.92
C ASP A 152 -5.76 -12.03 -1.66
N THR A 153 -5.08 -11.39 -2.60
CA THR A 153 -4.49 -10.06 -2.44
C THR A 153 -5.37 -8.99 -3.07
N ARG A 154 -5.65 -7.93 -2.33
CA ARG A 154 -6.26 -6.69 -2.83
C ARG A 154 -5.15 -5.66 -2.95
N PHE A 155 -5.06 -5.05 -4.12
CA PHE A 155 -4.12 -3.97 -4.37
C PHE A 155 -4.83 -2.64 -4.24
N PHE A 156 -4.17 -1.71 -3.60
CA PHE A 156 -4.61 -0.33 -3.43
C PHE A 156 -3.54 0.60 -3.95
N ILE A 157 -3.96 1.79 -4.41
CA ILE A 157 -3.09 2.87 -4.84
C ILE A 157 -3.39 4.09 -3.99
N ALA A 158 -2.35 4.75 -3.53
CA ALA A 158 -2.43 6.03 -2.84
C ALA A 158 -1.26 6.92 -3.25
N GLU A 159 -1.52 8.22 -3.36
CA GLU A 159 -0.46 9.20 -3.45
C GLU A 159 0.29 9.28 -2.12
N ALA A 160 1.60 9.26 -2.17
CA ALA A 160 2.42 9.34 -0.98
C ALA A 160 2.52 10.79 -0.48
N PRO A 161 2.63 10.99 0.83
CA PRO A 161 2.97 12.31 1.40
C PRO A 161 4.33 12.76 0.90
N THR A 162 4.43 13.98 0.33
CA THR A 162 5.63 14.41 -0.42
C THR A 162 6.84 14.65 0.48
N ARG A 163 6.63 14.94 1.77
CA ARG A 163 7.68 15.24 2.74
C ARG A 163 7.92 14.17 3.78
N GLN A 164 7.15 13.09 3.78
CA GLN A 164 7.46 11.92 4.58
C GLN A 164 8.51 11.08 3.84
N VAL A 165 9.61 10.78 4.53
CA VAL A 165 10.68 9.97 3.96
C VAL A 165 10.35 8.50 4.11
N GLY A 166 10.04 7.84 3.00
CA GLY A 166 9.82 6.40 2.97
C GLY A 166 11.11 5.63 3.25
N ARG A 167 11.04 4.68 4.19
CA ARG A 167 12.15 3.77 4.55
C ARG A 167 11.63 2.38 4.81
N HIS A 168 12.38 1.37 4.38
CA HIS A 168 12.13 -0.02 4.78
C HIS A 168 12.26 -0.22 6.30
N ASP A 169 11.81 -1.35 6.80
CA ASP A 169 11.73 -1.64 8.24
C ASP A 169 12.99 -2.29 8.84
N ASP A 170 13.96 -2.67 8.00
CA ASP A 170 15.18 -3.40 8.37
C ASP A 170 14.93 -4.80 8.99
N ALA A 171 13.68 -5.22 9.14
CA ALA A 171 13.30 -6.53 9.68
C ALA A 171 12.86 -7.50 8.57
N GLU A 172 11.76 -7.21 7.91
CA GLU A 172 11.23 -8.01 6.79
C GLU A 172 11.78 -7.56 5.45
N THR A 173 12.18 -6.29 5.34
CA THR A 173 12.71 -5.66 4.14
C THR A 173 14.08 -5.05 4.39
N VAL A 174 14.94 -5.02 3.38
CA VAL A 174 16.38 -4.66 3.48
C VAL A 174 16.82 -3.57 2.52
N ASP A 175 15.91 -3.07 1.70
CA ASP A 175 16.15 -1.98 0.75
C ASP A 175 14.81 -1.36 0.38
N SER A 176 14.80 -0.10 0.02
CA SER A 176 13.61 0.58 -0.50
C SER A 176 13.99 1.56 -1.60
N ARG A 177 13.12 1.67 -2.61
CA ARG A 177 13.35 2.54 -3.76
C ARG A 177 12.06 3.18 -4.25
N TRP A 178 12.18 4.43 -4.62
CA TRP A 178 11.29 5.06 -5.57
C TRP A 178 11.79 4.75 -6.97
N ILE A 179 10.93 4.23 -7.85
CA ILE A 179 11.31 3.82 -9.19
C ILE A 179 10.13 3.98 -10.14
N LYS A 180 10.39 4.43 -11.36
CA LYS A 180 9.36 4.45 -12.41
C LYS A 180 8.92 3.03 -12.78
N PRO A 181 7.63 2.78 -13.01
CA PRO A 181 7.16 1.43 -13.37
C PRO A 181 7.92 0.81 -14.56
N ALA A 182 8.18 1.57 -15.61
CA ALA A 182 8.91 1.11 -16.79
C ALA A 182 10.38 0.77 -16.48
N ASP A 183 11.04 1.56 -15.62
CA ASP A 183 12.43 1.33 -15.23
C ASP A 183 12.57 0.06 -14.38
N ALA A 184 11.61 -0.18 -13.46
CA ALA A 184 11.57 -1.41 -12.66
C ALA A 184 11.45 -2.65 -13.56
N ILE A 185 10.62 -2.59 -14.61
CA ILE A 185 10.46 -3.66 -15.59
C ILE A 185 11.76 -3.85 -16.37
N SER A 186 12.35 -2.78 -16.91
CA SER A 186 13.60 -2.83 -17.67
C SER A 186 14.76 -3.41 -16.86
N GLN A 187 14.93 -2.96 -15.61
CA GLN A 187 15.93 -3.50 -14.68
C GLN A 187 15.67 -4.96 -14.30
N SER A 188 14.39 -5.36 -14.24
CA SER A 188 14.04 -6.76 -14.02
C SER A 188 14.42 -7.65 -15.21
N ASP A 189 14.20 -7.18 -16.43
CA ASP A 189 14.60 -7.88 -17.66
C ASP A 189 16.12 -8.03 -17.76
N ALA A 190 16.86 -7.06 -17.25
CA ALA A 190 18.32 -7.10 -17.13
C ALA A 190 18.83 -7.94 -15.94
N GLY A 191 17.93 -8.53 -15.11
CA GLY A 191 18.29 -9.33 -13.94
C GLY A 191 18.75 -8.55 -12.71
N ALA A 192 18.70 -7.21 -12.74
CA ALA A 192 19.14 -6.34 -11.65
C ALA A 192 18.05 -6.03 -10.61
N PHE A 193 16.79 -6.28 -10.95
CA PHE A 193 15.63 -5.97 -10.10
C PHE A 193 14.65 -7.14 -10.08
N GLY A 194 14.74 -7.99 -9.06
CA GLY A 194 13.89 -9.18 -8.98
C GLY A 194 12.43 -8.82 -8.76
N LEU A 195 11.54 -9.28 -9.63
CA LEU A 195 10.09 -9.07 -9.54
C LEU A 195 9.34 -10.39 -9.59
N MET A 196 8.31 -10.51 -8.73
CA MET A 196 7.31 -11.56 -8.90
C MET A 196 6.39 -11.26 -10.09
N SER A 197 5.85 -12.29 -10.73
CA SER A 197 4.99 -12.14 -11.92
C SER A 197 3.78 -11.22 -11.69
N VAL A 198 3.16 -11.28 -10.51
CA VAL A 198 2.04 -10.39 -10.16
C VAL A 198 2.51 -8.95 -10.02
N THR A 199 3.62 -8.72 -9.31
CA THR A 199 4.21 -7.38 -9.14
C THR A 199 4.56 -6.76 -10.48
N ARG A 200 5.24 -7.52 -11.36
CA ARG A 200 5.56 -7.07 -12.72
C ARG A 200 4.31 -6.66 -13.50
N ARG A 201 3.23 -7.45 -13.38
CA ARG A 201 1.98 -7.14 -14.07
C ARG A 201 1.30 -5.87 -13.56
N GLN A 202 1.43 -5.55 -12.26
CA GLN A 202 0.97 -4.27 -11.73
C GLN A 202 1.78 -3.12 -12.35
N LEU A 203 3.09 -3.23 -12.35
CA LEU A 203 3.98 -2.22 -12.94
C LEU A 203 3.69 -2.01 -14.44
N ASP A 204 3.48 -3.08 -15.18
CA ASP A 204 3.11 -3.07 -16.61
C ASP A 204 1.84 -2.24 -16.86
N ARG A 205 0.80 -2.44 -16.03
CA ARG A 205 -0.44 -1.67 -16.14
C ARG A 205 -0.28 -0.22 -15.71
N LEU A 206 0.53 0.02 -14.66
CA LEU A 206 0.80 1.37 -14.18
C LEU A 206 1.62 2.18 -15.19
N SER A 207 2.50 1.56 -15.96
CA SER A 207 3.30 2.25 -16.98
C SER A 207 2.48 2.85 -18.14
N SER A 208 1.18 2.55 -18.22
CA SER A 208 0.28 3.18 -19.21
C SER A 208 -0.23 4.56 -18.82
N TYR A 209 -0.05 4.99 -17.57
CA TYR A 209 -0.44 6.31 -17.07
C TYR A 209 0.74 7.28 -17.13
N GLN A 210 0.45 8.54 -17.42
CA GLN A 210 1.48 9.55 -17.61
C GLN A 210 1.81 10.37 -16.34
N SER A 211 0.88 10.43 -15.38
CA SER A 211 1.01 11.20 -14.13
C SER A 211 0.21 10.55 -13.00
N VAL A 212 0.46 10.96 -11.76
CA VAL A 212 -0.38 10.57 -10.61
C VAL A 212 -1.80 11.11 -10.77
N GLU A 213 -1.96 12.33 -11.29
CA GLU A 213 -3.28 12.93 -11.54
C GLU A 213 -4.10 12.08 -12.52
N ASP A 214 -3.50 11.66 -13.65
CA ASP A 214 -4.15 10.80 -14.64
C ASP A 214 -4.57 9.44 -14.03
N LEU A 215 -3.69 8.85 -13.24
CA LEU A 215 -3.94 7.61 -12.51
C LEU A 215 -5.09 7.77 -11.50
N VAL A 216 -5.05 8.78 -10.64
CA VAL A 216 -6.08 9.03 -9.62
C VAL A 216 -7.43 9.34 -10.26
N LYS A 217 -7.46 10.08 -11.34
CA LYS A 217 -8.68 10.34 -12.13
C LYS A 217 -9.28 9.05 -12.67
N ALA A 218 -8.45 8.17 -13.22
CA ALA A 218 -8.91 6.85 -13.70
C ALA A 218 -9.41 5.95 -12.56
N LEU A 219 -8.82 6.06 -11.37
CA LEU A 219 -9.24 5.31 -10.18
C LEU A 219 -10.58 5.80 -9.61
N GLY A 220 -10.88 7.08 -9.72
CA GLY A 220 -12.16 7.69 -9.32
C GLY A 220 -13.30 7.45 -10.31
N ALA A 221 -13.01 7.03 -11.54
CA ALA A 221 -14.02 6.73 -12.54
C ALA A 221 -14.77 5.42 -12.23
N GLU A 222 -16.01 5.34 -12.69
CA GLU A 222 -16.79 4.09 -12.60
C GLU A 222 -16.14 3.00 -13.46
N ARG A 223 -15.83 1.86 -12.86
CA ARG A 223 -15.17 0.73 -13.52
C ARG A 223 -15.58 -0.59 -12.92
N MET A 224 -15.41 -1.67 -13.66
CA MET A 224 -15.57 -3.02 -13.15
C MET A 224 -14.33 -3.46 -12.36
N PHE A 225 -14.54 -4.03 -11.19
CA PHE A 225 -13.49 -4.60 -10.37
C PHE A 225 -13.37 -6.10 -10.65
N ILE A 226 -12.31 -6.47 -11.35
CA ILE A 226 -12.09 -7.85 -11.79
C ILE A 226 -11.27 -8.60 -10.74
N THR A 227 -11.68 -9.83 -10.44
CA THR A 227 -10.83 -10.76 -9.69
C THR A 227 -9.96 -11.55 -10.67
N ASN A 228 -8.67 -11.30 -10.63
CA ASN A 228 -7.69 -12.01 -11.46
C ASN A 228 -7.40 -13.39 -10.84
N ARG A 229 -7.63 -14.44 -11.62
CA ARG A 229 -7.36 -15.84 -11.25
C ARG A 229 -6.53 -16.48 -12.35
N PRO A 230 -5.19 -16.28 -12.35
CA PRO A 230 -4.35 -16.89 -13.36
C PRO A 230 -4.48 -18.42 -13.29
N ARG A 231 -4.40 -19.08 -14.45
CA ARG A 231 -4.34 -20.55 -14.50
C ARG A 231 -2.89 -20.98 -14.30
N MET A 232 -2.69 -22.11 -13.62
CA MET A 232 -1.38 -22.76 -13.67
C MET A 232 -1.11 -23.15 -15.13
N ARG A 233 0.09 -22.89 -15.63
CA ARG A 233 0.51 -23.49 -16.89
C ARG A 233 0.58 -25.01 -16.66
N ALA A 234 -0.08 -25.78 -17.48
CA ALA A 234 0.22 -27.18 -17.57
C ALA A 234 1.65 -27.29 -18.15
N ASP A 235 2.53 -27.95 -17.44
CA ASP A 235 3.85 -28.31 -17.93
C ASP A 235 3.72 -29.31 -19.08
#